data_a25c77cde3168c1ba7ba13ae4bb5a5f5
#
_entry.id   a25c77cde3168c1ba7ba13ae4bb5a5f5
#
_cell.length_a   1.000
_cell.length_b   1.000
_cell.length_c   1.000
_cell.angle_alpha   90.00
_cell.angle_beta   90.00
_cell.angle_gamma   90.00
#
_symmetry.space_group_name_H-M   'P 1'
#
loop_
_entity.id
_entity.type
_entity.pdbx_description
1 polymer ?
#
loop_
_entity_poly.entity_id
_entity_poly.type
_entity_poly.pdbx_seq_one_letter_code
_entity_poly.pdbx_strand_id
1 'polypeptide(L)'
;MKKLMITMVAVMIAIAANAQYNVGTSSRYTDSFGNSTSTHRNQYGETTGTSSSYTDSFGNTTTTHRDRYGNTIGTSSTYTDSYGNTTTTHRDRYGNTTGTDRSYTDSFGNTTTTYSDPYGQRKGTSSTYTDSYGNTSTTYKDSYGQSVGSSSSYTDSFGNTTTQQRSNNENTSIWSW
;
A
#
# COMPACT_ATOMS: atom_id res chain seq x y z
N MET A 1 -21.75 -2.00 -2.57
CA MET A 1 -20.65 -2.97 -2.59
C MET A 1 -19.40 -2.51 -3.36
N LYS A 2 -19.17 -1.20 -3.61
CA LYS A 2 -18.02 -0.66 -4.36
C LYS A 2 -16.95 0.03 -3.49
N LYS A 3 -17.08 0.02 -2.16
CA LYS A 3 -16.22 0.81 -1.26
C LYS A 3 -14.97 0.07 -0.74
N LEU A 4 -14.73 -1.19 -1.12
CA LEU A 4 -13.70 -2.04 -0.49
C LEU A 4 -12.35 -2.03 -1.19
N MET A 5 -12.20 -1.39 -2.36
CA MET A 5 -10.99 -1.56 -3.19
C MET A 5 -9.90 -0.50 -3.02
N ILE A 6 -10.18 0.61 -2.34
CA ILE A 6 -9.27 1.77 -2.33
C ILE A 6 -8.14 1.64 -1.30
N THR A 7 -8.31 0.82 -0.27
CA THR A 7 -7.36 0.70 0.85
C THR A 7 -6.10 -0.10 0.52
N MET A 8 -5.99 -0.66 -0.68
CA MET A 8 -4.96 -1.66 -1.01
C MET A 8 -3.60 -1.09 -1.37
N VAL A 9 -3.55 0.14 -1.88
CA VAL A 9 -2.28 0.71 -2.39
C VAL A 9 -1.43 1.28 -1.26
N ALA A 10 -2.04 1.84 -0.23
CA ALA A 10 -1.33 2.50 0.86
C ALA A 10 -0.56 1.55 1.80
N VAL A 11 -1.01 0.30 1.93
CA VAL A 11 -0.45 -0.66 2.91
C VAL A 11 0.91 -1.22 2.51
N MET A 12 1.26 -1.20 1.22
CA MET A 12 2.49 -1.84 0.75
C MET A 12 3.76 -0.98 0.89
N ILE A 13 3.61 0.30 1.17
CA ILE A 13 4.72 1.26 1.08
C ILE A 13 5.52 1.35 2.39
N ALA A 14 4.89 1.11 3.53
CA ALA A 14 5.52 1.26 4.84
C ALA A 14 6.55 0.16 5.19
N ILE A 15 6.65 -0.92 4.40
CA ILE A 15 7.52 -2.06 4.72
C ILE A 15 8.86 -2.00 3.99
N ALA A 16 9.00 -1.12 3.01
CA ALA A 16 10.22 -1.00 2.21
C ALA A 16 11.42 -0.35 2.94
N ALA A 17 11.28 0.02 4.21
CA ALA A 17 12.31 0.76 4.94
C ALA A 17 13.64 0.00 5.15
N ASN A 18 13.76 -1.30 4.80
CA ASN A 18 15.00 -2.07 4.96
C ASN A 18 15.18 -3.25 3.99
N ALA A 19 14.54 -3.26 2.83
CA ALA A 19 14.72 -4.37 1.90
C ALA A 19 15.33 -3.91 0.59
N GLN A 20 16.62 -4.02 0.50
CA GLN A 20 17.30 -4.13 -0.78
C GLN A 20 16.74 -5.34 -1.51
N TYR A 21 16.36 -5.19 -2.79
CA TYR A 21 15.90 -6.25 -3.67
C TYR A 21 14.66 -7.00 -3.21
N ASN A 22 13.48 -6.65 -3.72
CA ASN A 22 12.41 -7.59 -3.47
C ASN A 22 11.37 -7.65 -4.56
N VAL A 23 11.43 -8.73 -5.30
CA VAL A 23 10.23 -9.40 -5.74
C VAL A 23 9.65 -10.07 -4.49
N GLY A 24 8.72 -9.41 -3.83
CA GLY A 24 8.02 -9.95 -2.66
C GLY A 24 6.58 -10.29 -2.99
N THR A 25 5.93 -11.04 -2.12
CA THR A 25 4.50 -11.33 -2.17
C THR A 25 3.81 -10.80 -0.91
N SER A 26 2.56 -10.40 -1.05
CA SER A 26 1.71 -10.01 0.07
C SER A 26 0.39 -10.77 -0.04
N SER A 27 -0.02 -11.42 1.04
CA SER A 27 -1.33 -12.07 1.14
C SER A 27 -2.17 -11.30 2.15
N ARG A 28 -3.42 -10.98 1.80
CA ARG A 28 -4.34 -10.25 2.66
C ARG A 28 -5.60 -11.07 2.90
N TYR A 29 -6.00 -11.16 4.15
CA TYR A 29 -7.29 -11.65 4.60
C TYR A 29 -8.12 -10.47 5.13
N THR A 30 -9.43 -10.43 4.82
CA THR A 30 -10.37 -9.43 5.34
C THR A 30 -11.52 -10.15 6.02
N ASP A 31 -11.82 -9.78 7.26
CA ASP A 31 -12.94 -10.35 8.02
C ASP A 31 -14.30 -9.74 7.60
N SER A 32 -15.38 -10.27 8.16
CA SER A 32 -16.75 -9.81 7.88
C SER A 32 -17.03 -8.39 8.40
N PHE A 33 -16.19 -7.84 9.25
CA PHE A 33 -16.29 -6.46 9.77
C PHE A 33 -15.48 -5.47 8.95
N GLY A 34 -14.77 -5.93 7.91
CA GLY A 34 -13.93 -5.09 7.07
C GLY A 34 -12.51 -4.88 7.60
N ASN A 35 -12.15 -5.47 8.76
CA ASN A 35 -10.77 -5.44 9.24
C ASN A 35 -9.91 -6.38 8.39
N SER A 36 -8.67 -6.04 8.20
CA SER A 36 -7.81 -6.87 7.38
C SER A 36 -6.44 -7.11 8.01
N THR A 37 -5.89 -8.27 7.70
CA THR A 37 -4.52 -8.62 8.06
C THR A 37 -3.78 -9.01 6.78
N SER A 38 -2.61 -8.43 6.57
CA SER A 38 -1.72 -8.73 5.46
C SER A 38 -0.42 -9.33 5.99
N THR A 39 0.05 -10.41 5.35
CA THR A 39 1.36 -10.99 5.59
C THR A 39 2.26 -10.68 4.40
N HIS A 40 3.43 -10.14 4.67
CA HIS A 40 4.42 -9.77 3.67
C HIS A 40 5.57 -10.76 3.67
N ARG A 41 6.00 -11.18 2.48
CA ARG A 41 7.06 -12.18 2.30
C ARG A 41 8.09 -11.68 1.30
N ASN A 42 9.35 -12.04 1.51
CA ASN A 42 10.41 -11.78 0.53
C ASN A 42 10.34 -12.77 -0.65
N GLN A 43 11.25 -12.65 -1.60
CA GLN A 43 11.35 -13.55 -2.77
C GLN A 43 11.57 -15.03 -2.41
N TYR A 44 12.07 -15.30 -1.22
CA TYR A 44 12.31 -16.68 -0.72
C TYR A 44 11.12 -17.23 0.06
N GLY A 45 10.00 -16.49 0.15
CA GLY A 45 8.79 -16.89 0.88
C GLY A 45 8.87 -16.66 2.39
N GLU A 46 9.95 -16.06 2.91
CA GLU A 46 10.09 -15.78 4.34
C GLU A 46 9.25 -14.56 4.71
N THR A 47 8.55 -14.65 5.84
CA THR A 47 7.77 -13.51 6.36
C THR A 47 8.69 -12.40 6.80
N THR A 48 8.49 -11.22 6.22
CA THR A 48 9.23 -9.98 6.56
C THR A 48 8.46 -9.10 7.54
N GLY A 49 7.13 -9.25 7.58
CA GLY A 49 6.29 -8.48 8.49
C GLY A 49 4.80 -8.72 8.27
N THR A 50 3.99 -8.05 9.07
CA THR A 50 2.53 -8.07 8.97
C THR A 50 1.97 -6.66 9.07
N SER A 51 0.76 -6.47 8.52
CA SER A 51 -0.02 -5.24 8.67
C SER A 51 -1.45 -5.58 9.06
N SER A 52 -1.97 -4.91 10.08
CA SER A 52 -3.35 -5.08 10.53
C SER A 52 -4.09 -3.76 10.39
N SER A 53 -5.22 -3.76 9.69
CA SER A 53 -6.03 -2.56 9.43
C SER A 53 -7.40 -2.69 10.09
N TYR A 54 -7.84 -1.59 10.67
CA TYR A 54 -9.17 -1.38 11.21
C TYR A 54 -9.81 -0.18 10.51
N THR A 55 -11.07 -0.33 10.12
CA THR A 55 -11.85 0.78 9.51
C THR A 55 -12.99 1.18 10.44
N ASP A 56 -13.07 2.45 10.78
CA ASP A 56 -14.11 3.00 11.63
C ASP A 56 -15.44 3.19 10.88
N SER A 57 -16.50 3.56 11.59
CA SER A 57 -17.83 3.81 11.05
C SER A 57 -17.90 5.00 10.08
N PHE A 58 -16.91 5.87 10.08
CA PHE A 58 -16.79 6.99 9.15
C PHE A 58 -16.00 6.63 7.88
N GLY A 59 -15.48 5.40 7.79
CA GLY A 59 -14.69 4.92 6.66
C GLY A 59 -13.21 5.27 6.74
N ASN A 60 -12.72 5.83 7.86
CA ASN A 60 -11.30 6.05 8.07
C ASN A 60 -10.62 4.73 8.45
N THR A 61 -9.44 4.51 7.94
CA THR A 61 -8.70 3.27 8.21
C THR A 61 -7.41 3.57 8.95
N THR A 62 -7.17 2.83 10.02
CA THR A 62 -5.87 2.82 10.72
C THR A 62 -5.20 1.48 10.49
N THR A 63 -3.94 1.50 10.05
CA THR A 63 -3.12 0.32 9.82
C THR A 63 -1.91 0.34 10.74
N THR A 64 -1.67 -0.77 11.45
CA THR A 64 -0.46 -0.98 12.24
C THR A 64 0.47 -1.91 11.47
N HIS A 65 1.72 -1.50 11.31
CA HIS A 65 2.77 -2.27 10.64
C HIS A 65 3.71 -2.90 11.67
N ARG A 66 4.03 -4.17 11.49
CA ARG A 66 4.92 -4.92 12.38
C ARG A 66 6.00 -5.62 11.58
N ASP A 67 7.18 -5.74 12.20
CA ASP A 67 8.27 -6.55 11.68
C ASP A 67 7.95 -8.05 11.79
N ARG A 68 8.87 -8.90 11.34
CA ARG A 68 8.74 -10.37 11.42
C ARG A 68 8.68 -10.90 12.85
N TYR A 69 9.13 -10.12 13.83
CA TYR A 69 9.13 -10.48 15.25
C TYR A 69 7.90 -9.98 15.99
N GLY A 70 7.00 -9.27 15.28
CA GLY A 70 5.76 -8.71 15.84
C GLY A 70 5.91 -7.33 16.47
N ASN A 71 7.11 -6.70 16.43
CA ASN A 71 7.30 -5.35 16.96
C ASN A 71 6.65 -4.34 16.02
N THR A 72 5.96 -3.34 16.57
CA THR A 72 5.41 -2.25 15.78
C THR A 72 6.54 -1.38 15.23
N ILE A 73 6.56 -1.22 13.91
CA ILE A 73 7.54 -0.38 13.18
C ILE A 73 6.93 0.94 12.72
N GLY A 74 5.60 1.04 12.67
CA GLY A 74 4.91 2.27 12.31
C GLY A 74 3.40 2.08 12.19
N THR A 75 2.72 3.18 11.87
CA THR A 75 1.27 3.22 11.62
C THR A 75 0.97 4.05 10.39
N SER A 76 -0.18 3.77 9.77
CA SER A 76 -0.74 4.59 8.68
C SER A 76 -2.20 4.92 9.01
N SER A 77 -2.59 6.17 8.85
CA SER A 77 -3.98 6.61 9.03
C SER A 77 -4.51 7.16 7.72
N THR A 78 -5.58 6.57 7.20
CA THR A 78 -6.20 6.97 5.93
C THR A 78 -7.55 7.63 6.21
N TYR A 79 -7.72 8.81 5.69
CA TYR A 79 -8.98 9.54 5.63
C TYR A 79 -9.52 9.50 4.20
N THR A 80 -10.84 9.31 4.05
CA THR A 80 -11.52 9.34 2.76
C THR A 80 -12.52 10.50 2.73
N ASP A 81 -12.40 11.39 1.75
CA ASP A 81 -13.32 12.51 1.57
C ASP A 81 -14.65 12.06 0.92
N SER A 82 -15.61 13.00 0.83
CA SER A 82 -16.93 12.74 0.24
C SER A 82 -16.90 12.42 -1.26
N TYR A 83 -15.80 12.71 -1.94
CA TYR A 83 -15.58 12.41 -3.36
C TYR A 83 -14.89 11.06 -3.57
N GLY A 84 -14.49 10.38 -2.47
CA GLY A 84 -13.78 9.11 -2.51
C GLY A 84 -12.25 9.24 -2.65
N ASN A 85 -11.71 10.47 -2.60
CA ASN A 85 -10.25 10.66 -2.56
C ASN A 85 -9.72 10.32 -1.17
N THR A 86 -8.53 9.78 -1.11
CA THR A 86 -7.93 9.41 0.17
C THR A 86 -6.66 10.22 0.46
N THR A 87 -6.45 10.48 1.74
CA THR A 87 -5.18 10.99 2.25
C THR A 87 -4.70 10.04 3.33
N THR A 88 -3.52 9.48 3.17
CA THR A 88 -2.87 8.60 4.15
C THR A 88 -1.67 9.30 4.75
N THR A 89 -1.59 9.34 6.08
CA THR A 89 -0.42 9.82 6.82
C THR A 89 0.32 8.63 7.40
N HIS A 90 1.60 8.52 7.12
CA HIS A 90 2.49 7.49 7.63
C HIS A 90 3.28 8.03 8.83
N ARG A 91 3.44 7.18 9.84
CA ARG A 91 4.18 7.52 11.07
C ARG A 91 5.13 6.38 11.43
N ASP A 92 6.29 6.74 11.96
CA ASP A 92 7.21 5.77 12.54
C ASP A 92 6.68 5.19 13.86
N ARG A 93 7.45 4.29 14.47
CA ARG A 93 7.11 3.68 15.77
C ARG A 93 7.04 4.68 16.93
N TYR A 94 7.61 5.87 16.77
CA TYR A 94 7.62 6.94 17.75
C TYR A 94 6.48 7.96 17.52
N GLY A 95 5.69 7.79 16.45
CA GLY A 95 4.60 8.67 16.08
C GLY A 95 4.98 9.86 15.21
N ASN A 96 6.26 10.01 14.81
CA ASN A 96 6.68 11.07 13.89
C ASN A 96 6.16 10.78 12.49
N THR A 97 5.66 11.80 11.80
CA THR A 97 5.23 11.67 10.40
C THR A 97 6.46 11.42 9.52
N THR A 98 6.39 10.35 8.73
CA THR A 98 7.43 9.97 7.76
C THR A 98 7.04 10.31 6.32
N GLY A 99 5.76 10.52 6.05
CA GLY A 99 5.28 10.91 4.74
C GLY A 99 3.76 10.96 4.65
N THR A 100 3.27 11.38 3.48
CA THR A 100 1.84 11.41 3.17
C THR A 100 1.60 10.93 1.74
N ASP A 101 0.48 10.20 1.54
CA ASP A 101 0.01 9.79 0.24
C ASP A 101 -1.35 10.41 -0.02
N ARG A 102 -1.58 10.84 -1.25
CA ARG A 102 -2.88 11.32 -1.72
C ARG A 102 -3.30 10.53 -2.94
N SER A 103 -4.46 9.92 -2.88
CA SER A 103 -5.01 9.12 -3.99
C SER A 103 -6.29 9.76 -4.52
N TYR A 104 -6.38 9.77 -5.83
CA TYR A 104 -7.56 10.13 -6.59
C TYR A 104 -7.98 8.93 -7.44
N THR A 105 -9.27 8.63 -7.47
CA THR A 105 -9.83 7.58 -8.32
C THR A 105 -10.76 8.20 -9.36
N ASP A 106 -10.50 7.93 -10.64
CA ASP A 106 -11.29 8.43 -11.75
C ASP A 106 -12.62 7.67 -11.91
N SER A 107 -13.46 8.13 -12.81
CA SER A 107 -14.76 7.52 -13.10
C SER A 107 -14.66 6.10 -13.70
N PHE A 108 -13.51 5.69 -14.19
CA PHE A 108 -13.24 4.35 -14.72
C PHE A 108 -12.70 3.40 -13.65
N GLY A 109 -12.47 3.90 -12.42
CA GLY A 109 -11.94 3.11 -11.31
C GLY A 109 -10.40 3.04 -11.27
N ASN A 110 -9.70 3.81 -12.13
CA ASN A 110 -8.25 3.90 -12.06
C ASN A 110 -7.84 4.84 -10.92
N THR A 111 -6.82 4.47 -10.18
CA THR A 111 -6.35 5.27 -9.05
C THR A 111 -4.96 5.82 -9.33
N THR A 112 -4.80 7.13 -9.13
CA THR A 112 -3.48 7.77 -9.11
C THR A 112 -3.15 8.18 -7.69
N THR A 113 -1.96 7.78 -7.21
CA THR A 113 -1.46 8.15 -5.88
C THR A 113 -0.19 8.98 -6.01
N THR A 114 -0.14 10.08 -5.26
CA THR A 114 1.06 10.91 -5.11
C THR A 114 1.66 10.68 -3.73
N TYR A 115 2.94 10.40 -3.67
CA TYR A 115 3.72 10.17 -2.45
C TYR A 115 4.55 11.41 -2.13
N SER A 116 4.51 11.85 -0.88
CA SER A 116 5.25 13.02 -0.42
C SER A 116 5.99 12.71 0.89
N ASP A 117 7.14 13.33 1.08
CA ASP A 117 7.87 13.27 2.35
C ASP A 117 7.15 14.08 3.45
N PRO A 118 7.66 14.09 4.71
CA PRO A 118 7.07 14.84 5.81
C PRO A 118 6.98 16.35 5.58
N TYR A 119 7.80 16.87 4.66
CA TYR A 119 7.85 18.29 4.29
C TYR A 119 6.94 18.63 3.10
N GLY A 120 6.19 17.63 2.57
CA GLY A 120 5.29 17.80 1.44
C GLY A 120 5.97 17.75 0.06
N GLN A 121 7.27 17.43 -0.02
CA GLN A 121 7.96 17.29 -1.29
C GLN A 121 7.57 15.98 -1.95
N ARG A 122 7.16 16.03 -3.22
CA ARG A 122 6.79 14.83 -3.99
C ARG A 122 8.00 13.91 -4.19
N LYS A 123 7.86 12.66 -3.77
CA LYS A 123 8.84 11.58 -3.96
C LYS A 123 8.54 10.72 -5.18
N GLY A 124 7.26 10.61 -5.55
CA GLY A 124 6.87 9.84 -6.71
C GLY A 124 5.36 9.75 -6.88
N THR A 125 4.95 8.92 -7.82
CA THR A 125 3.53 8.62 -8.08
C THR A 125 3.35 7.14 -8.38
N SER A 126 2.13 6.64 -8.18
CA SER A 126 1.71 5.38 -8.78
C SER A 126 0.40 5.55 -9.52
N SER A 127 0.21 4.71 -10.55
CA SER A 127 -1.04 4.62 -11.29
C SER A 127 -1.49 3.18 -11.27
N THR A 128 -2.70 2.94 -10.76
CA THR A 128 -3.30 1.62 -10.64
C THR A 128 -4.49 1.52 -11.58
N TYR A 129 -4.46 0.51 -12.42
CA TYR A 129 -5.57 0.08 -13.25
C TYR A 129 -6.25 -1.13 -12.60
N THR A 130 -7.58 -1.16 -12.62
CA THR A 130 -8.37 -2.30 -12.13
C THR A 130 -9.19 -2.87 -13.28
N ASP A 131 -9.03 -4.18 -13.54
CA ASP A 131 -9.79 -4.87 -14.56
C ASP A 131 -11.23 -5.21 -14.10
N SER A 132 -12.05 -5.73 -15.01
CA SER A 132 -13.43 -6.11 -14.73
C SER A 132 -13.58 -7.26 -13.72
N TYR A 133 -12.52 -8.01 -13.45
CA TYR A 133 -12.46 -9.10 -12.48
C TYR A 133 -11.97 -8.64 -11.10
N GLY A 134 -11.57 -7.36 -10.97
CA GLY A 134 -11.05 -6.81 -9.74
C GLY A 134 -9.54 -7.02 -9.54
N ASN A 135 -8.83 -7.54 -10.54
CA ASN A 135 -7.37 -7.62 -10.49
C ASN A 135 -6.78 -6.23 -10.73
N THR A 136 -5.68 -5.93 -10.09
CA THR A 136 -5.02 -4.62 -10.25
C THR A 136 -3.63 -4.75 -10.87
N SER A 137 -3.28 -3.74 -11.64
CA SER A 137 -1.91 -3.52 -12.14
C SER A 137 -1.49 -2.10 -11.78
N THR A 138 -0.36 -1.96 -11.09
CA THR A 138 0.16 -0.68 -10.64
C THR A 138 1.54 -0.44 -11.21
N THR A 139 1.76 0.78 -11.74
CA THR A 139 3.08 1.26 -12.16
C THR A 139 3.53 2.34 -11.19
N TYR A 140 4.77 2.26 -10.73
CA TYR A 140 5.41 3.23 -9.84
C TYR A 140 6.40 4.10 -10.61
N LYS A 141 6.39 5.40 -10.32
CA LYS A 141 7.29 6.40 -10.92
C LYS A 141 7.95 7.22 -9.83
N ASP A 142 9.20 7.57 -10.02
CA ASP A 142 9.94 8.48 -9.13
C ASP A 142 9.46 9.94 -9.24
N SER A 143 10.14 10.86 -8.54
CA SER A 143 9.85 12.30 -8.58
C SER A 143 10.08 12.93 -9.96
N TYR A 144 10.86 12.31 -10.83
CA TYR A 144 11.15 12.73 -12.21
C TYR A 144 10.20 12.10 -13.22
N GLY A 145 9.30 11.19 -12.80
CA GLY A 145 8.35 10.49 -13.66
C GLY A 145 8.91 9.25 -14.36
N GLN A 146 10.11 8.80 -14.00
CA GLN A 146 10.69 7.57 -14.53
C GLN A 146 10.08 6.35 -13.83
N SER A 147 9.78 5.29 -14.60
CA SER A 147 9.24 4.05 -14.02
C SER A 147 10.31 3.34 -13.19
N VAL A 148 10.03 3.10 -11.92
CA VAL A 148 10.92 2.41 -10.99
C VAL A 148 10.47 0.99 -10.65
N GLY A 149 9.24 0.63 -11.01
CA GLY A 149 8.73 -0.72 -10.78
C GLY A 149 7.24 -0.86 -11.06
N SER A 150 6.74 -2.06 -10.79
CA SER A 150 5.32 -2.40 -10.95
C SER A 150 4.86 -3.39 -9.89
N SER A 151 3.54 -3.48 -9.68
CA SER A 151 2.92 -4.57 -8.95
C SER A 151 1.66 -5.06 -9.64
N SER A 152 1.31 -6.31 -9.40
CA SER A 152 0.03 -6.88 -9.82
C SER A 152 -0.62 -7.61 -8.66
N SER A 153 -1.94 -7.47 -8.51
CA SER A 153 -2.72 -8.13 -7.48
C SER A 153 -3.84 -8.96 -8.11
N TYR A 154 -4.07 -10.10 -7.52
CA TYR A 154 -5.19 -10.98 -7.83
C TYR A 154 -6.00 -11.23 -6.56
N THR A 155 -7.33 -11.18 -6.65
CA THR A 155 -8.23 -11.50 -5.53
C THR A 155 -9.03 -12.76 -5.88
N ASP A 156 -8.97 -13.76 -5.02
CA ASP A 156 -9.72 -15.01 -5.19
C ASP A 156 -11.21 -14.85 -4.82
N SER A 157 -12.00 -15.89 -5.08
CA SER A 157 -13.44 -15.91 -4.79
C SER A 157 -13.77 -15.85 -3.29
N PHE A 158 -12.80 -16.04 -2.41
CA PHE A 158 -12.94 -15.92 -0.95
C PHE A 158 -12.55 -14.54 -0.43
N GLY A 159 -12.13 -13.61 -1.34
CA GLY A 159 -11.71 -12.27 -0.99
C GLY A 159 -10.25 -12.17 -0.53
N ASN A 160 -9.45 -13.25 -0.62
CA ASN A 160 -8.02 -13.20 -0.33
C ASN A 160 -7.29 -12.56 -1.51
N THR A 161 -6.39 -11.65 -1.22
CA THR A 161 -5.62 -10.97 -2.25
C THR A 161 -4.15 -11.34 -2.17
N THR A 162 -3.59 -11.73 -3.30
CA THR A 162 -2.14 -11.93 -3.47
C THR A 162 -1.59 -10.83 -4.36
N THR A 163 -0.50 -10.22 -3.95
CA THR A 163 0.18 -9.17 -4.71
C THR A 163 1.63 -9.55 -4.95
N GLN A 164 2.07 -9.40 -6.20
CA GLN A 164 3.48 -9.52 -6.61
C GLN A 164 4.03 -8.14 -6.93
N GLN A 165 5.26 -7.87 -6.51
CA GLN A 165 5.97 -6.62 -6.80
C GLN A 165 7.24 -6.90 -7.61
N ARG A 166 7.57 -5.99 -8.52
CA ARG A 166 8.77 -6.01 -9.35
C ARG A 166 9.44 -4.65 -9.34
N SER A 167 10.74 -4.60 -9.13
CA SER A 167 11.55 -3.40 -9.32
C SER A 167 12.23 -3.41 -10.69
N ASN A 168 12.32 -2.26 -11.34
CA ASN A 168 13.02 -2.10 -12.61
C ASN A 168 14.54 -1.97 -12.44
N ASN A 169 15.02 -1.77 -11.22
CA ASN A 169 16.43 -1.62 -10.91
C ASN A 169 16.81 -2.52 -9.73
N GLU A 170 17.86 -3.31 -9.90
CA GLU A 170 18.36 -4.24 -8.89
C GLU A 170 18.82 -3.54 -7.59
N ASN A 171 19.08 -2.23 -7.62
CA ASN A 171 19.60 -1.43 -6.52
C ASN A 171 18.62 -0.41 -5.93
N THR A 172 17.37 -0.36 -6.39
CA THR A 172 16.37 0.58 -5.84
C THR A 172 15.25 -0.16 -5.13
N SER A 173 15.14 0.07 -3.81
CA SER A 173 13.85 -0.08 -3.15
C SER A 173 12.87 0.86 -3.83
N ILE A 174 11.68 0.37 -4.18
CA ILE A 174 10.67 1.17 -4.86
C ILE A 174 10.35 2.41 -4.02
N TRP A 175 10.54 2.35 -2.70
CA TRP A 175 10.45 3.48 -1.76
C TRP A 175 11.25 3.17 -0.48
N SER A 176 12.25 3.98 -0.15
CA SER A 176 12.85 4.09 1.18
C SER A 176 12.30 5.36 1.85
N TRP A 177 11.50 5.20 2.85
CA TRP A 177 11.05 6.27 3.76
C TRP A 177 11.77 6.20 5.08
#